data_a794cec61a5810f1ae7b9ac6fd50a957
#
_entry.id   a794cec61a5810f1ae7b9ac6fd50a957
#
_cell.length_a   1.000
_cell.length_b   1.000
_cell.length_c   1.000
_cell.angle_alpha   90.00
_cell.angle_beta   90.00
_cell.angle_gamma   90.00
#
_symmetry.space_group_name_H-M   'P 1'
#
loop_
_entity.id
_entity.type
_entity.pdbx_description
1 polymer ?
#
loop_
_entity_poly.entity_id
_entity_poly.type
_entity_poly.pdbx_seq_one_letter_code
_entity_poly.pdbx_strand_id
1 'polypeptide(L)'
;DLHPRVRRQREMCIRDRQEVYYKHAADGQKEYYKWLNEMYNEGILDPEFATQTHEDFVLKVAEGRVLGLLDEEWDYTGAEISLRADGQEEHTYAGLPVTIDRSVKCPSLKQQNLAVGWGIGITKSCKDPVRAVRFLDWLCSDEAQILLNWGIEGVDYYYDENGKRCITEEDLEASRKDTNYSERTGVGFRVYPYPSYGNQSVDSTGNSYSKSSREMVKEGYDEMEKEALKAWNVDMLTDIFPQKEEFSKDAYSPLWALTLPDELEKMLVALDNVSWKGLIECVVSPADDFDAKWDELQQNLKDAGLEKADREMTALLRDEISRRE
;
A
#
# COMPACT_ATOMS: atom_id res chain seq x y z
N ASP A 1 -2.02 -10.99 -4.37
CA ASP A 1 -3.42 -10.72 -4.78
C ASP A 1 -4.31 -10.65 -3.55
N LEU A 2 -4.89 -9.49 -3.31
CA LEU A 2 -5.90 -9.30 -2.27
C LEU A 2 -7.09 -10.20 -2.52
N HIS A 3 -7.62 -10.82 -1.46
CA HIS A 3 -8.85 -11.60 -1.56
C HIS A 3 -9.94 -10.72 -2.23
N PRO A 4 -10.68 -11.22 -3.24
CA PRO A 4 -11.61 -10.42 -4.04
C PRO A 4 -12.63 -9.61 -3.22
N ARG A 5 -13.07 -10.13 -2.05
CA ARG A 5 -14.00 -9.42 -1.16
C ARG A 5 -13.40 -8.13 -0.56
N VAL A 6 -12.15 -8.19 -0.12
CA VAL A 6 -11.47 -7.03 0.49
C VAL A 6 -11.18 -5.95 -0.55
N ARG A 7 -10.77 -6.35 -1.77
CA ARG A 7 -10.53 -5.43 -2.88
C ARG A 7 -11.80 -4.63 -3.23
N ARG A 8 -12.94 -5.30 -3.34
CA ARG A 8 -14.22 -4.65 -3.70
C ARG A 8 -14.71 -3.65 -2.65
N GLN A 9 -14.54 -3.94 -1.38
CA GLN A 9 -14.90 -3.00 -0.31
C GLN A 9 -14.04 -1.73 -0.36
N ARG A 10 -12.79 -1.83 -0.83
CA ARG A 10 -11.90 -0.67 -1.00
C ARG A 10 -12.30 0.27 -2.14
N GLU A 11 -13.10 -0.20 -3.09
CA GLU A 11 -13.65 0.64 -4.15
C GLU A 11 -14.87 1.47 -3.68
N MET A 12 -15.33 1.24 -2.45
CA MET A 12 -16.40 2.02 -1.83
C MET A 12 -15.82 3.05 -0.87
N CYS A 13 -16.26 4.29 -0.98
CA CYS A 13 -15.85 5.40 -0.11
C CYS A 13 -17.01 5.86 0.77
N ILE A 14 -16.72 6.52 1.89
CA ILE A 14 -17.72 7.01 2.84
C ILE A 14 -17.63 8.54 2.91
N ARG A 15 -18.78 9.20 2.71
CA ARG A 15 -18.93 10.65 2.90
C ARG A 15 -19.31 10.99 4.36
N ASP A 16 -19.20 12.26 4.74
CA ASP A 16 -19.45 12.80 6.09
C ASP A 16 -20.83 12.44 6.68
N ARG A 17 -21.80 12.10 5.84
CA ARG A 17 -23.17 11.72 6.25
C ARG A 17 -23.39 10.21 6.41
N GLN A 18 -22.31 9.43 6.54
CA GLN A 18 -22.40 7.95 6.55
C GLN A 18 -23.05 7.41 5.27
N GLU A 19 -22.77 8.04 4.14
CA GLU A 19 -23.18 7.57 2.82
C GLU A 19 -22.02 6.90 2.14
N VAL A 20 -22.27 5.71 1.63
CA VAL A 20 -21.30 4.94 0.86
C VAL A 20 -21.53 5.19 -0.62
N TYR A 21 -20.48 5.36 -1.37
CA TYR A 21 -20.53 5.54 -2.81
C TYR A 21 -19.38 4.77 -3.49
N TYR A 22 -19.63 4.37 -4.72
CA TYR A 22 -18.64 3.68 -5.52
C TYR A 22 -17.54 4.66 -5.98
N LYS A 23 -16.29 4.34 -5.69
CA LYS A 23 -15.13 5.22 -5.86
C LYS A 23 -15.04 5.83 -7.26
N HIS A 24 -15.16 5.00 -8.30
CA HIS A 24 -14.97 5.43 -9.69
C HIS A 24 -16.13 6.27 -10.28
N ALA A 25 -17.18 6.48 -9.52
CA ALA A 25 -18.26 7.42 -9.82
C ALA A 25 -18.18 8.70 -8.98
N ALA A 26 -17.16 8.87 -8.15
CA ALA A 26 -17.01 10.01 -7.25
C ALA A 26 -16.55 11.28 -7.97
N ASP A 27 -16.87 12.42 -7.35
CA ASP A 27 -16.36 13.73 -7.77
C ASP A 27 -14.82 13.73 -7.72
N GLY A 28 -14.16 14.36 -8.69
CA GLY A 28 -12.71 14.41 -8.81
C GLY A 28 -12.08 13.23 -9.56
N GLN A 29 -12.81 12.13 -9.76
CA GLN A 29 -12.28 11.00 -10.52
C GLN A 29 -12.14 11.31 -12.01
N LYS A 30 -13.07 12.10 -12.56
CA LYS A 30 -13.01 12.53 -13.97
C LYS A 30 -11.72 13.30 -14.25
N GLU A 31 -11.38 14.23 -13.38
CA GLU A 31 -10.19 15.07 -13.49
C GLU A 31 -8.90 14.23 -13.42
N TYR A 32 -8.87 13.26 -12.50
CA TYR A 32 -7.73 12.34 -12.36
C TYR A 32 -7.52 11.48 -13.62
N TYR A 33 -8.58 10.86 -14.13
CA TYR A 33 -8.47 10.03 -15.34
C TYR A 33 -8.26 10.86 -16.60
N LYS A 34 -8.73 12.11 -16.64
CA LYS A 34 -8.42 13.04 -17.71
C LYS A 34 -6.94 13.41 -17.72
N TRP A 35 -6.36 13.66 -16.56
CA TRP A 35 -4.92 13.87 -16.43
C TRP A 35 -4.12 12.65 -16.91
N LEU A 36 -4.53 11.42 -16.58
CA LEU A 36 -3.89 10.21 -17.10
C LEU A 36 -4.04 10.09 -18.64
N ASN A 37 -5.18 10.47 -19.20
CA ASN A 37 -5.39 10.49 -20.63
C ASN A 37 -4.46 11.52 -21.32
N GLU A 38 -4.28 12.70 -20.74
CA GLU A 38 -3.33 13.71 -21.21
C GLU A 38 -1.90 13.14 -21.20
N MET A 39 -1.47 12.52 -20.09
CA MET A 39 -0.16 11.87 -20.00
C MET A 39 0.03 10.76 -21.03
N TYR A 40 -1.00 9.97 -21.30
CA TYR A 40 -0.97 8.93 -22.32
C TYR A 40 -0.82 9.50 -23.73
N ASN A 41 -1.62 10.51 -24.08
CA ASN A 41 -1.58 11.15 -25.40
C ASN A 41 -0.29 11.94 -25.64
N GLU A 42 0.37 12.44 -24.60
CA GLU A 42 1.68 13.08 -24.64
C GLU A 42 2.85 12.07 -24.67
N GLY A 43 2.57 10.77 -24.53
CA GLY A 43 3.58 9.70 -24.53
C GLY A 43 4.42 9.65 -23.23
N ILE A 44 3.92 10.24 -22.15
CA ILE A 44 4.56 10.21 -20.82
C ILE A 44 4.15 8.93 -20.07
N LEU A 45 2.86 8.57 -20.13
CA LEU A 45 2.39 7.31 -19.55
C LEU A 45 2.80 6.14 -20.44
N ASP A 46 3.33 5.09 -19.83
CA ASP A 46 3.73 3.86 -20.52
C ASP A 46 2.58 3.32 -21.41
N PRO A 47 2.77 3.17 -22.72
CA PRO A 47 1.71 2.67 -23.61
C PRO A 47 1.24 1.26 -23.25
N GLU A 48 2.04 0.48 -22.54
CA GLU A 48 1.70 -0.87 -22.10
C GLU A 48 1.07 -0.91 -20.68
N PHE A 49 0.85 0.24 -20.02
CA PHE A 49 0.36 0.30 -18.64
C PHE A 49 -0.87 -0.56 -18.35
N ALA A 50 -1.75 -0.74 -19.34
CA ALA A 50 -2.98 -1.50 -19.22
C ALA A 50 -2.84 -2.99 -19.52
N THR A 51 -1.71 -3.43 -20.09
CA THR A 51 -1.50 -4.80 -20.59
C THR A 51 -0.26 -5.47 -20.00
N GLN A 52 0.66 -4.70 -19.44
CA GLN A 52 1.86 -5.24 -18.79
C GLN A 52 1.50 -6.07 -17.56
N THR A 53 2.29 -7.07 -17.26
CA THR A 53 2.24 -7.80 -15.99
C THR A 53 2.93 -7.00 -14.88
N HIS A 54 2.72 -7.39 -13.62
CA HIS A 54 3.48 -6.82 -12.51
C HIS A 54 4.99 -7.06 -12.68
N GLU A 55 5.37 -8.24 -13.14
CA GLU A 55 6.77 -8.59 -13.40
C GLU A 55 7.38 -7.69 -14.49
N ASP A 56 6.62 -7.38 -15.56
CA ASP A 56 7.07 -6.45 -16.60
C ASP A 56 7.27 -5.03 -16.05
N PHE A 57 6.35 -4.57 -15.18
CA PHE A 57 6.48 -3.28 -14.51
C PHE A 57 7.74 -3.22 -13.65
N VAL A 58 7.93 -4.19 -12.74
CA VAL A 58 9.10 -4.25 -11.85
C VAL A 58 10.40 -4.33 -12.67
N LEU A 59 10.41 -5.08 -13.78
CA LEU A 59 11.57 -5.17 -14.67
C LEU A 59 11.91 -3.81 -15.30
N LYS A 60 10.92 -3.07 -15.80
CA LYS A 60 11.12 -1.72 -16.38
C LYS A 60 11.72 -0.75 -15.35
N VAL A 61 11.25 -0.83 -14.10
CA VAL A 61 11.81 -0.05 -12.98
C VAL A 61 13.25 -0.45 -12.69
N ALA A 62 13.54 -1.76 -12.55
CA ALA A 62 14.88 -2.29 -12.29
C ALA A 62 15.90 -1.97 -13.40
N GLU A 63 15.45 -1.79 -14.64
CA GLU A 63 16.28 -1.37 -15.77
C GLU A 63 16.55 0.15 -15.81
N GLY A 64 16.05 0.93 -14.85
CA GLY A 64 16.21 2.38 -14.82
C GLY A 64 15.46 3.13 -15.94
N ARG A 65 14.44 2.53 -16.53
CA ARG A 65 13.70 3.07 -17.69
C ARG A 65 12.53 3.96 -17.30
N VAL A 66 12.14 3.96 -16.02
CA VAL A 66 10.96 4.65 -15.49
C VAL A 66 11.43 5.87 -14.72
N LEU A 67 11.05 7.08 -15.16
CA LEU A 67 11.43 8.34 -14.50
C LEU A 67 10.53 8.69 -13.29
N GLY A 68 9.32 8.16 -13.25
CA GLY A 68 8.37 8.34 -12.16
C GLY A 68 7.29 7.28 -12.22
N LEU A 69 6.73 6.95 -11.07
CA LEU A 69 5.69 5.92 -10.94
C LEU A 69 4.63 6.35 -9.92
N LEU A 70 3.47 5.74 -10.00
CA LEU A 70 2.35 5.91 -9.07
C LEU A 70 2.08 4.57 -8.42
N ASP A 71 2.82 4.28 -7.34
CA ASP A 71 2.70 3.01 -6.61
C ASP A 71 3.21 3.16 -5.18
N GLU A 72 3.04 2.11 -4.39
CA GLU A 72 3.54 2.01 -3.02
C GLU A 72 4.99 1.48 -3.02
N GLU A 73 5.84 2.02 -2.16
CA GLU A 73 7.27 1.67 -2.07
C GLU A 73 7.51 0.15 -1.99
N TRP A 74 6.70 -0.57 -1.22
CA TRP A 74 6.86 -2.03 -1.04
C TRP A 74 6.70 -2.82 -2.35
N ASP A 75 6.05 -2.27 -3.37
CA ASP A 75 5.79 -2.95 -4.64
C ASP A 75 7.01 -2.88 -5.58
N TYR A 76 7.82 -1.83 -5.49
CA TYR A 76 9.01 -1.64 -6.32
C TYR A 76 10.35 -1.68 -5.56
N THR A 77 10.35 -1.88 -4.25
CA THR A 77 11.59 -1.95 -3.43
C THR A 77 12.61 -2.93 -4.00
N GLY A 78 12.16 -4.10 -4.49
CA GLY A 78 13.06 -5.08 -5.12
C GLY A 78 13.76 -4.55 -6.37
N ALA A 79 13.09 -3.71 -7.15
CA ALA A 79 13.68 -3.06 -8.32
C ALA A 79 14.71 -1.99 -7.91
N GLU A 80 14.45 -1.21 -6.86
CA GLU A 80 15.43 -0.24 -6.34
C GLU A 80 16.69 -0.92 -5.78
N ILE A 81 16.55 -2.08 -5.12
CA ILE A 81 17.71 -2.89 -4.70
C ILE A 81 18.56 -3.27 -5.93
N SER A 82 17.92 -3.65 -7.05
CA SER A 82 18.62 -3.97 -8.29
C SER A 82 19.32 -2.75 -8.88
N LEU A 83 18.68 -1.58 -8.90
CA LEU A 83 19.30 -0.33 -9.35
C LEU A 83 20.55 0.01 -8.53
N ARG A 84 20.48 -0.11 -7.20
CA ARG A 84 21.62 0.12 -6.31
C ARG A 84 22.75 -0.92 -6.51
N ALA A 85 22.38 -2.18 -6.76
CA ALA A 85 23.34 -3.24 -7.05
C ALA A 85 24.13 -2.95 -8.34
N ASP A 86 23.48 -2.36 -9.33
CA ASP A 86 24.06 -1.99 -10.62
C ASP A 86 24.74 -0.61 -10.63
N GLY A 87 24.83 0.07 -9.47
CA GLY A 87 25.46 1.39 -9.32
C GLY A 87 24.65 2.50 -9.98
N GLN A 88 23.32 2.37 -10.04
CA GLN A 88 22.38 3.33 -10.61
C GLN A 88 21.53 3.98 -9.51
N GLU A 89 22.14 4.35 -8.39
CA GLU A 89 21.46 4.96 -7.25
C GLU A 89 20.69 6.24 -7.63
N GLU A 90 21.15 6.97 -8.65
CA GLU A 90 20.48 8.16 -9.16
C GLU A 90 19.14 7.90 -9.86
N HIS A 91 18.82 6.64 -10.13
CA HIS A 91 17.53 6.21 -10.70
C HIS A 91 16.54 5.70 -9.65
N THR A 92 16.88 5.77 -8.35
CA THR A 92 15.95 5.43 -7.28
C THR A 92 14.92 6.54 -7.07
N TYR A 93 13.87 6.27 -6.30
CA TYR A 93 12.71 7.15 -6.20
C TYR A 93 12.58 7.80 -4.83
N ALA A 94 12.06 8.99 -4.81
CA ALA A 94 11.61 9.68 -3.61
C ALA A 94 10.13 10.01 -3.73
N GLY A 95 9.33 9.62 -2.74
CA GLY A 95 7.89 9.82 -2.75
C GLY A 95 7.51 11.30 -2.73
N LEU A 96 6.51 11.70 -3.54
CA LEU A 96 5.98 13.05 -3.61
C LEU A 96 4.50 13.09 -3.24
N PRO A 97 4.02 14.06 -2.45
CA PRO A 97 2.60 14.23 -2.12
C PRO A 97 1.82 14.85 -3.28
N VAL A 98 1.58 14.08 -4.34
CA VAL A 98 0.83 14.53 -5.52
C VAL A 98 -0.66 14.52 -5.23
N THR A 99 -1.34 15.66 -5.44
CA THR A 99 -2.79 15.83 -5.29
C THR A 99 -3.35 16.68 -6.41
N ILE A 100 -4.67 16.64 -6.61
CA ILE A 100 -5.35 17.38 -7.68
C ILE A 100 -5.15 18.90 -7.56
N ASP A 101 -5.10 19.40 -6.33
CA ASP A 101 -4.76 20.80 -6.00
C ASP A 101 -4.24 20.90 -4.56
N ARG A 102 -3.75 22.12 -4.19
CA ARG A 102 -3.15 22.38 -2.87
C ARG A 102 -4.12 22.35 -1.69
N SER A 103 -5.44 22.35 -1.93
CA SER A 103 -6.46 22.27 -0.87
C SER A 103 -6.67 20.81 -0.40
N VAL A 104 -6.27 19.85 -1.21
CA VAL A 104 -6.40 18.42 -0.91
C VAL A 104 -5.11 17.92 -0.28
N LYS A 105 -5.21 17.31 0.90
CA LYS A 105 -4.08 16.69 1.58
C LYS A 105 -3.85 15.27 1.06
N CYS A 106 -2.61 14.97 0.69
CA CYS A 106 -2.20 13.62 0.33
C CYS A 106 -2.36 12.67 1.54
N PRO A 107 -3.15 11.60 1.44
CA PRO A 107 -3.48 10.76 2.59
C PRO A 107 -2.47 9.64 2.87
N SER A 108 -1.31 9.62 2.24
CA SER A 108 -0.33 8.51 2.33
C SER A 108 0.06 8.16 3.75
N LEU A 109 0.19 9.14 4.65
CA LEU A 109 0.49 8.93 6.07
C LEU A 109 -0.74 8.96 6.98
N LYS A 110 -1.95 9.02 6.41
CA LYS A 110 -3.18 8.94 7.22
C LYS A 110 -3.20 7.61 7.96
N GLN A 111 -3.32 7.67 9.30
CA GLN A 111 -3.42 6.45 10.09
C GLN A 111 -4.67 5.66 9.69
N GLN A 112 -4.48 4.46 9.21
CA GLN A 112 -5.57 3.51 9.03
C GLN A 112 -5.93 2.91 10.38
N ASN A 113 -7.22 2.84 10.69
CA ASN A 113 -7.69 2.07 11.83
C ASN A 113 -7.48 0.58 11.58
N LEU A 114 -7.63 -0.24 12.65
CA LEU A 114 -7.49 -1.69 12.58
C LEU A 114 -8.21 -2.26 11.35
N ALA A 115 -7.45 -2.66 10.35
CA ALA A 115 -7.99 -3.29 9.16
C ALA A 115 -8.28 -4.76 9.48
N VAL A 116 -9.55 -5.10 9.61
CA VAL A 116 -10.01 -6.49 9.68
C VAL A 116 -10.33 -6.95 8.25
N GLY A 117 -9.58 -7.81 7.70
CA GLY A 117 -9.74 -8.33 6.32
C GLY A 117 -8.53 -9.12 5.88
N TRP A 118 -7.47 -9.02 6.66
CA TRP A 118 -6.23 -9.75 6.51
C TRP A 118 -6.07 -10.68 7.69
N GLY A 119 -5.56 -11.86 7.46
CA GLY A 119 -5.31 -12.79 8.53
C GLY A 119 -4.92 -14.16 8.05
N ILE A 120 -4.49 -15.00 8.99
CA ILE A 120 -4.13 -16.39 8.76
C ILE A 120 -5.32 -17.26 9.21
N GLY A 121 -5.82 -18.08 8.29
CA GLY A 121 -6.87 -19.03 8.57
C GLY A 121 -6.30 -20.44 8.74
N ILE A 122 -6.79 -21.18 9.74
CA ILE A 122 -6.50 -22.60 9.90
C ILE A 122 -7.63 -23.40 9.24
N THR A 123 -7.31 -24.14 8.20
CA THR A 123 -8.29 -24.92 7.43
C THR A 123 -8.76 -26.17 8.18
N LYS A 124 -9.92 -26.69 7.80
CA LYS A 124 -10.46 -27.95 8.35
C LYS A 124 -9.56 -29.18 8.06
N SER A 125 -8.67 -29.09 7.08
CA SER A 125 -7.71 -30.15 6.75
C SER A 125 -6.45 -30.12 7.62
N CYS A 126 -6.28 -29.13 8.50
CA CYS A 126 -5.16 -29.07 9.42
C CYS A 126 -5.19 -30.27 10.38
N LYS A 127 -4.10 -31.05 10.40
CA LYS A 127 -4.02 -32.26 11.23
C LYS A 127 -3.88 -31.96 12.73
N ASP A 128 -3.28 -30.82 13.07
CA ASP A 128 -3.06 -30.36 14.46
C ASP A 128 -3.35 -28.86 14.57
N PRO A 129 -4.62 -28.47 14.67
CA PRO A 129 -4.99 -27.06 14.77
C PRO A 129 -4.50 -26.39 16.07
N VAL A 130 -4.35 -27.17 17.15
CA VAL A 130 -3.82 -26.65 18.42
C VAL A 130 -2.36 -26.24 18.26
N ARG A 131 -1.55 -27.07 17.60
CA ARG A 131 -0.15 -26.73 17.30
C ARG A 131 -0.04 -25.52 16.36
N ALA A 132 -0.93 -25.45 15.37
CA ALA A 132 -0.99 -24.29 14.48
C ALA A 132 -1.30 -22.99 15.24
N VAL A 133 -2.29 -22.99 16.14
CA VAL A 133 -2.60 -21.82 16.99
C VAL A 133 -1.41 -21.47 17.89
N ARG A 134 -0.76 -22.44 18.53
CA ARG A 134 0.43 -22.19 19.36
C ARG A 134 1.59 -21.57 18.57
N PHE A 135 1.75 -21.95 17.32
CA PHE A 135 2.75 -21.35 16.45
C PHE A 135 2.41 -19.90 16.14
N LEU A 136 1.14 -19.59 15.81
CA LEU A 136 0.70 -18.20 15.61
C LEU A 136 0.82 -17.35 16.87
N ASP A 137 0.54 -17.94 18.03
CA ASP A 137 0.71 -17.28 19.34
C ASP A 137 2.19 -16.99 19.62
N TRP A 138 3.09 -17.96 19.38
CA TRP A 138 4.53 -17.74 19.48
C TRP A 138 5.02 -16.65 18.53
N LEU A 139 4.50 -16.54 17.32
CA LEU A 139 4.84 -15.46 16.38
C LEU A 139 4.52 -14.06 16.93
N CYS A 140 3.62 -13.94 17.92
CA CYS A 140 3.33 -12.70 18.61
C CYS A 140 4.29 -12.41 19.78
N SER A 141 5.26 -13.29 20.08
CA SER A 141 6.24 -13.06 21.13
C SER A 141 7.36 -12.12 20.70
N ASP A 142 8.01 -11.45 21.68
CA ASP A 142 9.18 -10.62 21.42
C ASP A 142 10.29 -11.40 20.71
N GLU A 143 10.54 -12.64 21.16
CA GLU A 143 11.54 -13.54 20.56
C GLU A 143 11.29 -13.73 19.06
N ALA A 144 10.06 -14.07 18.68
CA ALA A 144 9.72 -14.32 17.28
C ALA A 144 9.75 -13.03 16.45
N GLN A 145 9.27 -11.92 16.99
CA GLN A 145 9.29 -10.62 16.31
C GLN A 145 10.71 -10.13 16.08
N ILE A 146 11.60 -10.30 17.05
CA ILE A 146 13.03 -9.97 16.90
C ILE A 146 13.68 -10.90 15.88
N LEU A 147 13.43 -12.22 15.97
CA LEU A 147 13.98 -13.18 15.03
C LEU A 147 13.58 -12.89 13.59
N LEU A 148 12.30 -12.57 13.34
CA LEU A 148 11.79 -12.29 12.00
C LEU A 148 12.34 -10.99 11.40
N ASN A 149 12.53 -9.97 12.22
CA ASN A 149 12.91 -8.64 11.72
C ASN A 149 14.41 -8.36 11.82
N TRP A 150 15.09 -8.96 12.79
CA TRP A 150 16.50 -8.70 13.06
C TRP A 150 17.42 -9.91 12.82
N GLY A 151 16.88 -11.13 12.92
CA GLY A 151 17.66 -12.37 12.80
C GLY A 151 18.24 -12.82 14.13
N ILE A 152 19.49 -13.30 14.12
CA ILE A 152 20.17 -13.94 15.23
C ILE A 152 21.22 -12.99 15.82
N GLU A 153 21.20 -12.80 17.14
CA GLU A 153 22.22 -12.01 17.86
C GLU A 153 23.63 -12.56 17.62
N GLY A 154 24.56 -11.65 17.36
CA GLY A 154 25.94 -11.97 17.05
C GLY A 154 26.19 -12.50 15.63
N VAL A 155 25.12 -12.66 14.82
CA VAL A 155 25.18 -13.05 13.40
C VAL A 155 24.62 -11.93 12.53
N ASP A 156 23.35 -11.58 12.72
CA ASP A 156 22.63 -10.61 11.89
C ASP A 156 22.48 -9.23 12.59
N TYR A 157 22.63 -9.19 13.90
CA TYR A 157 22.62 -7.96 14.69
C TYR A 157 23.46 -8.09 15.96
N TYR A 158 23.77 -6.96 16.58
CA TYR A 158 24.46 -6.88 17.88
C TYR A 158 23.86 -5.76 18.74
N TYR A 159 24.23 -5.75 20.03
CA TYR A 159 23.93 -4.62 20.92
C TYR A 159 25.16 -3.75 21.11
N ASP A 160 24.98 -2.44 21.02
CA ASP A 160 26.03 -1.48 21.35
C ASP A 160 26.22 -1.38 22.90
N GLU A 161 27.16 -0.54 23.32
CA GLU A 161 27.47 -0.31 24.75
C GLU A 161 26.31 0.27 25.55
N ASN A 162 25.30 0.85 24.89
CA ASN A 162 24.09 1.42 25.49
C ASN A 162 22.92 0.43 25.47
N GLY A 163 23.10 -0.77 24.91
CA GLY A 163 22.05 -1.75 24.75
C GLY A 163 21.11 -1.47 23.57
N LYS A 164 21.51 -0.59 22.63
CA LYS A 164 20.77 -0.35 21.37
C LYS A 164 21.06 -1.50 20.41
N ARG A 165 20.02 -2.06 19.78
CA ARG A 165 20.13 -3.07 18.74
C ARG A 165 20.59 -2.43 17.44
N CYS A 166 21.68 -2.94 16.88
CA CYS A 166 22.38 -2.40 15.73
C CYS A 166 22.68 -3.49 14.70
N ILE A 167 22.82 -3.11 13.45
CA ILE A 167 23.37 -3.94 12.38
C ILE A 167 24.73 -3.39 11.97
N THR A 168 25.57 -4.21 11.34
CA THR A 168 26.83 -3.73 10.79
C THR A 168 26.60 -2.87 9.55
N GLU A 169 27.56 -2.02 9.22
CA GLU A 169 27.51 -1.24 7.98
C GLU A 169 27.52 -2.17 6.75
N GLU A 170 28.25 -3.29 6.82
CA GLU A 170 28.26 -4.32 5.77
C GLU A 170 26.89 -4.94 5.54
N ASP A 171 26.18 -5.31 6.62
CA ASP A 171 24.83 -5.87 6.51
C ASP A 171 23.81 -4.84 6.06
N LEU A 172 23.95 -3.58 6.48
CA LEU A 172 23.10 -2.49 6.00
C LEU A 172 23.27 -2.31 4.49
N GLU A 173 24.51 -2.24 4.00
CA GLU A 173 24.78 -2.12 2.57
C GLU A 173 24.31 -3.36 1.80
N ALA A 174 24.55 -4.57 2.33
CA ALA A 174 24.05 -5.80 1.73
C ALA A 174 22.52 -5.81 1.62
N SER A 175 21.80 -5.37 2.64
CA SER A 175 20.33 -5.31 2.61
C SER A 175 19.77 -4.35 1.54
N ARG A 176 20.57 -3.38 1.11
CA ARG A 176 20.22 -2.38 0.09
C ARG A 176 20.60 -2.77 -1.34
N LYS A 177 21.58 -3.66 -1.50
CA LYS A 177 22.18 -4.01 -2.81
C LYS A 177 22.09 -5.49 -3.18
N ASP A 178 21.81 -6.39 -2.22
CA ASP A 178 21.66 -7.82 -2.49
C ASP A 178 20.16 -8.17 -2.58
N THR A 179 19.67 -8.40 -3.78
CA THR A 179 18.27 -8.79 -4.04
C THR A 179 17.85 -10.08 -3.33
N ASN A 180 18.82 -10.92 -2.97
CA ASN A 180 18.61 -12.18 -2.25
C ASN A 180 18.90 -12.07 -0.74
N TYR A 181 19.19 -10.88 -0.21
CA TYR A 181 19.57 -10.69 1.19
C TYR A 181 18.57 -11.32 2.15
N SER A 182 17.31 -10.98 2.04
CA SER A 182 16.26 -11.50 2.93
C SER A 182 16.02 -13.00 2.76
N GLU A 183 16.15 -13.54 1.55
CA GLU A 183 16.01 -14.99 1.31
C GLU A 183 17.19 -15.77 1.90
N ARG A 184 18.41 -15.26 1.74
CA ARG A 184 19.64 -15.87 2.22
C ARG A 184 19.77 -15.83 3.75
N THR A 185 19.40 -14.72 4.36
CA THR A 185 19.52 -14.52 5.82
C THR A 185 18.26 -14.95 6.57
N GLY A 186 17.08 -14.94 5.92
CA GLY A 186 15.78 -15.09 6.55
C GLY A 186 15.26 -13.80 7.19
N VAL A 187 16.09 -12.77 7.31
CA VAL A 187 15.76 -11.50 7.97
C VAL A 187 14.79 -10.68 7.11
N GLY A 188 13.62 -10.37 7.64
CA GLY A 188 12.58 -9.62 6.96
C GLY A 188 11.81 -10.42 5.89
N PHE A 189 12.27 -11.62 5.53
CA PHE A 189 11.71 -12.40 4.41
C PHE A 189 10.29 -12.90 4.65
N ARG A 190 9.91 -13.19 5.90
CA ARG A 190 8.62 -13.75 6.27
C ARG A 190 7.85 -12.90 7.29
N VAL A 191 7.97 -11.59 7.18
CA VAL A 191 7.20 -10.68 8.05
C VAL A 191 5.72 -10.75 7.69
N TYR A 192 5.39 -10.70 6.40
CA TYR A 192 4.02 -10.84 5.92
C TYR A 192 3.77 -12.30 5.44
N PRO A 193 2.60 -12.90 5.71
CA PRO A 193 1.39 -12.36 6.38
C PRO A 193 1.31 -12.61 7.90
N TYR A 194 2.43 -12.82 8.55
CA TYR A 194 2.47 -13.14 9.98
C TYR A 194 2.13 -11.93 10.86
N PRO A 195 1.74 -12.16 12.14
CA PRO A 195 1.52 -11.08 13.10
C PRO A 195 2.75 -10.18 13.19
N SER A 196 2.53 -8.86 13.22
CA SER A 196 3.59 -7.86 13.37
C SER A 196 3.13 -6.74 14.29
N TYR A 197 4.02 -6.24 15.13
CA TYR A 197 3.76 -5.07 15.98
C TYR A 197 3.78 -3.74 15.21
N GLY A 198 4.15 -3.78 13.93
CA GLY A 198 4.25 -2.60 13.09
C GLY A 198 5.50 -1.76 13.33
N ASN A 199 5.70 -0.81 12.42
CA ASN A 199 6.83 0.11 12.49
C ASN A 199 6.71 1.04 13.70
N GLN A 200 7.83 1.43 14.30
CA GLN A 200 7.94 2.30 15.47
C GLN A 200 7.46 1.68 16.81
N SER A 201 7.00 0.43 16.84
CA SER A 201 6.78 -0.29 18.09
C SER A 201 8.10 -0.73 18.71
N VAL A 202 8.18 -0.70 20.03
CA VAL A 202 9.38 -1.07 20.78
C VAL A 202 9.12 -2.25 21.70
N ASP A 203 10.16 -3.06 21.93
CA ASP A 203 10.13 -4.15 22.89
C ASP A 203 10.29 -3.66 24.34
N SER A 204 10.31 -4.59 25.29
CA SER A 204 10.45 -4.28 26.72
C SER A 204 11.79 -3.61 27.10
N THR A 205 12.78 -3.65 26.22
CA THR A 205 14.10 -2.99 26.39
C THR A 205 14.14 -1.60 25.77
N GLY A 206 13.09 -1.19 25.05
CA GLY A 206 13.01 0.07 24.34
C GLY A 206 13.59 0.02 22.93
N ASN A 207 14.06 -1.15 22.46
CA ASN A 207 14.52 -1.32 21.09
C ASN A 207 13.36 -1.55 20.13
N SER A 208 13.45 -0.99 18.92
CA SER A 208 12.45 -1.20 17.88
C SER A 208 12.35 -2.68 17.47
N TYR A 209 11.12 -3.19 17.28
CA TYR A 209 10.90 -4.51 16.70
C TYR A 209 11.30 -4.59 15.23
N SER A 210 11.29 -3.48 14.51
CA SER A 210 11.66 -3.44 13.09
C SER A 210 12.85 -2.51 12.85
N LYS A 211 13.51 -2.67 11.71
CA LYS A 211 14.57 -1.77 11.23
C LYS A 211 14.04 -0.44 10.69
N SER A 212 12.74 -0.17 10.86
CA SER A 212 12.04 1.04 10.37
C SER A 212 11.86 2.10 11.45
N SER A 213 12.67 2.10 12.53
CA SER A 213 12.69 3.23 13.45
C SER A 213 13.20 4.50 12.74
N ARG A 214 12.75 5.68 13.19
CA ARG A 214 13.14 6.95 12.58
C ARG A 214 14.66 7.12 12.52
N GLU A 215 15.36 6.72 13.58
CA GLU A 215 16.82 6.79 13.66
C GLU A 215 17.48 5.89 12.63
N MET A 216 17.06 4.63 12.53
CA MET A 216 17.65 3.68 11.59
C MET A 216 17.39 4.04 10.14
N VAL A 217 16.19 4.52 9.83
CA VAL A 217 15.89 5.03 8.48
C VAL A 217 16.82 6.18 8.13
N LYS A 218 17.04 7.13 9.06
CA LYS A 218 17.96 8.25 8.84
C LYS A 218 19.42 7.79 8.65
N GLU A 219 19.87 6.84 9.46
CA GLU A 219 21.22 6.27 9.36
C GLU A 219 21.40 5.51 8.03
N GLY A 220 20.32 4.97 7.49
CA GLY A 220 20.31 4.18 6.26
C GLY A 220 20.24 4.99 4.96
N TYR A 221 20.00 6.28 4.98
CA TYR A 221 19.90 7.07 3.75
C TYR A 221 21.22 7.10 2.95
N ASP A 222 21.15 6.82 1.66
CA ASP A 222 22.26 6.98 0.71
C ASP A 222 22.52 8.47 0.35
N GLU A 223 23.50 8.72 -0.48
CA GLU A 223 23.88 10.10 -0.84
C GLU A 223 22.78 10.79 -1.67
N MET A 224 22.06 10.08 -2.54
CA MET A 224 20.97 10.64 -3.34
C MET A 224 19.77 11.02 -2.47
N GLU A 225 19.42 10.13 -1.52
CA GLU A 225 18.38 10.40 -0.52
C GLU A 225 18.76 11.62 0.36
N LYS A 226 20.02 11.72 0.79
CA LYS A 226 20.54 12.88 1.54
C LYS A 226 20.50 14.17 0.72
N GLU A 227 20.76 14.12 -0.58
CA GLU A 227 20.60 15.28 -1.47
C GLU A 227 19.13 15.72 -1.58
N ALA A 228 18.20 14.78 -1.69
CA ALA A 228 16.77 15.09 -1.70
C ALA A 228 16.32 15.72 -0.37
N LEU A 229 16.75 15.19 0.78
CA LEU A 229 16.47 15.76 2.11
C LEU A 229 16.97 17.21 2.22
N LYS A 230 18.18 17.48 1.73
CA LYS A 230 18.77 18.81 1.72
C LYS A 230 17.99 19.76 0.78
N ALA A 231 17.62 19.29 -0.41
CA ALA A 231 16.87 20.08 -1.37
C ALA A 231 15.48 20.48 -0.85
N TRP A 232 14.82 19.59 -0.13
CA TRP A 232 13.50 19.81 0.46
C TRP A 232 13.56 20.44 1.85
N ASN A 233 14.74 20.57 2.45
CA ASN A 233 14.96 21.10 3.79
C ASN A 233 14.13 20.35 4.86
N VAL A 234 14.21 19.03 4.84
CA VAL A 234 13.52 18.12 5.76
C VAL A 234 14.49 17.11 6.37
N ASP A 235 14.10 16.51 7.48
CA ASP A 235 14.89 15.51 8.20
C ASP A 235 14.66 14.08 7.69
N MET A 236 13.48 13.80 7.15
CA MET A 236 13.12 12.53 6.55
C MET A 236 12.32 12.76 5.27
N LEU A 237 12.42 11.83 4.31
CA LEU A 237 11.66 11.90 3.06
C LEU A 237 10.14 11.93 3.31
N THR A 238 9.67 11.32 4.38
CA THR A 238 8.26 11.35 4.79
C THR A 238 7.80 12.67 5.41
N ASP A 239 8.70 13.58 5.78
CA ASP A 239 8.34 14.86 6.41
C ASP A 239 7.69 15.85 5.42
N ILE A 240 7.79 15.61 4.10
CA ILE A 240 7.08 16.41 3.08
C ILE A 240 5.60 16.07 2.97
N PHE A 241 5.16 14.93 3.52
CA PHE A 241 3.77 14.53 3.50
C PHE A 241 3.00 15.11 4.68
N PRO A 242 1.70 15.40 4.53
CA PRO A 242 0.84 15.70 5.66
C PRO A 242 0.91 14.58 6.71
N GLN A 243 1.14 14.96 7.96
CA GLN A 243 1.34 14.01 9.05
C GLN A 243 0.00 13.43 9.54
N LYS A 244 0.04 12.25 10.17
CA LYS A 244 -1.16 11.54 10.63
C LYS A 244 -2.07 12.37 11.55
N GLU A 245 -1.49 13.28 12.33
CA GLU A 245 -2.20 14.19 13.25
C GLU A 245 -3.05 15.24 12.51
N GLU A 246 -2.77 15.48 11.23
CA GLU A 246 -3.50 16.43 10.40
C GLU A 246 -4.79 15.84 9.82
N PHE A 247 -5.03 14.55 9.99
CA PHE A 247 -6.21 13.86 9.52
C PHE A 247 -7.15 13.52 10.67
N SER A 248 -8.46 13.59 10.41
CA SER A 248 -9.44 13.02 11.33
C SER A 248 -9.26 11.51 11.41
N LYS A 249 -9.49 10.95 12.60
CA LYS A 249 -9.54 9.48 12.75
C LYS A 249 -10.69 8.93 11.90
N ASP A 250 -10.41 7.87 11.17
CA ASP A 250 -11.43 7.18 10.39
C ASP A 250 -12.41 6.48 11.35
N ALA A 251 -13.63 6.99 11.43
CA ALA A 251 -14.66 6.45 12.31
C ALA A 251 -15.29 5.15 11.76
N TYR A 252 -15.04 4.82 10.48
CA TYR A 252 -15.81 3.81 9.76
C TYR A 252 -15.00 2.57 9.36
N SER A 253 -13.93 2.25 10.12
CA SER A 253 -13.18 1.00 9.91
C SER A 253 -14.03 -0.29 9.93
N PRO A 254 -15.21 -0.36 10.59
CA PRO A 254 -16.09 -1.52 10.50
C PRO A 254 -16.55 -1.89 9.09
N LEU A 255 -16.59 -0.94 8.15
CA LEU A 255 -17.01 -1.19 6.78
C LEU A 255 -16.16 -2.27 6.08
N TRP A 256 -14.89 -2.39 6.45
CA TRP A 256 -13.98 -3.38 5.88
C TRP A 256 -14.26 -4.82 6.32
N ALA A 257 -15.08 -5.00 7.37
CA ALA A 257 -15.43 -6.31 7.95
C ALA A 257 -16.88 -6.74 7.67
N LEU A 258 -17.64 -5.97 6.89
CA LEU A 258 -19.03 -6.29 6.60
C LEU A 258 -19.14 -7.56 5.77
N THR A 259 -20.06 -8.44 6.18
CA THR A 259 -20.48 -9.57 5.35
C THR A 259 -21.51 -9.06 4.35
N LEU A 260 -21.17 -9.11 3.07
CA LEU A 260 -22.06 -8.65 2.01
C LEU A 260 -23.10 -9.74 1.66
N PRO A 261 -24.37 -9.36 1.41
CA PRO A 261 -25.33 -10.23 0.77
C PRO A 261 -24.88 -10.65 -0.64
N ASP A 262 -25.17 -11.87 -1.06
CA ASP A 262 -24.72 -12.43 -2.34
C ASP A 262 -25.13 -11.57 -3.55
N GLU A 263 -26.31 -10.95 -3.53
CA GLU A 263 -26.80 -10.09 -4.61
C GLU A 263 -25.99 -8.79 -4.70
N LEU A 264 -25.63 -8.21 -3.55
CA LEU A 264 -24.80 -7.02 -3.50
C LEU A 264 -23.37 -7.34 -3.93
N GLU A 265 -22.82 -8.49 -3.51
CA GLU A 265 -21.49 -8.92 -3.95
C GLU A 265 -21.42 -9.09 -5.47
N LYS A 266 -22.43 -9.69 -6.10
CA LYS A 266 -22.53 -9.81 -7.56
C LYS A 266 -22.60 -8.45 -8.26
N MET A 267 -23.34 -7.51 -7.68
CA MET A 267 -23.41 -6.14 -8.21
C MET A 267 -22.07 -5.44 -8.17
N LEU A 268 -21.34 -5.52 -7.04
CA LEU A 268 -20.01 -4.93 -6.94
C LEU A 268 -19.02 -5.56 -7.94
N VAL A 269 -19.11 -6.89 -8.18
CA VAL A 269 -18.32 -7.52 -9.26
C VAL A 269 -18.64 -6.95 -10.63
N ALA A 270 -19.92 -6.73 -10.92
CA ALA A 270 -20.31 -6.16 -12.20
C ALA A 270 -19.80 -4.72 -12.36
N LEU A 271 -19.91 -3.91 -11.31
CA LEU A 271 -19.36 -2.54 -11.28
C LEU A 271 -17.86 -2.53 -11.48
N ASP A 272 -17.11 -3.40 -10.81
CA ASP A 272 -15.65 -3.52 -10.98
C ASP A 272 -15.27 -3.86 -12.43
N ASN A 273 -15.94 -4.84 -13.03
CA ASN A 273 -15.66 -5.22 -14.42
C ASN A 273 -15.94 -4.08 -15.41
N VAL A 274 -17.05 -3.34 -15.21
CA VAL A 274 -17.39 -2.16 -16.03
C VAL A 274 -16.35 -1.06 -15.82
N SER A 275 -15.97 -0.78 -14.58
CA SER A 275 -15.00 0.27 -14.24
C SER A 275 -13.65 0.00 -14.89
N TRP A 276 -13.05 -1.16 -14.64
CA TRP A 276 -11.72 -1.46 -15.13
C TRP A 276 -11.63 -1.32 -16.64
N LYS A 277 -12.60 -1.87 -17.36
CA LYS A 277 -12.65 -1.74 -18.80
C LYS A 277 -12.82 -0.29 -19.25
N GLY A 278 -13.83 0.39 -18.71
CA GLY A 278 -14.17 1.74 -19.14
C GLY A 278 -13.12 2.78 -18.77
N LEU A 279 -12.44 2.63 -17.62
CA LEU A 279 -11.36 3.53 -17.20
C LEU A 279 -10.15 3.42 -18.12
N ILE A 280 -9.77 2.18 -18.51
CA ILE A 280 -8.70 1.98 -19.49
C ILE A 280 -9.10 2.61 -20.83
N GLU A 281 -10.34 2.39 -21.32
CA GLU A 281 -10.84 3.00 -22.56
C GLU A 281 -10.82 4.53 -22.50
N CYS A 282 -11.13 5.14 -21.34
CA CYS A 282 -11.01 6.59 -21.16
C CYS A 282 -9.55 7.05 -21.28
N VAL A 283 -8.61 6.38 -20.61
CA VAL A 283 -7.20 6.79 -20.60
C VAL A 283 -6.55 6.67 -21.96
N VAL A 284 -6.82 5.60 -22.72
CA VAL A 284 -6.21 5.37 -24.04
C VAL A 284 -6.93 6.06 -25.19
N SER A 285 -8.07 6.71 -24.95
CA SER A 285 -8.82 7.40 -26.00
C SER A 285 -8.08 8.62 -26.54
N PRO A 286 -8.35 9.06 -27.78
CA PRO A 286 -7.95 10.39 -28.22
C PRO A 286 -8.44 11.46 -27.25
N ALA A 287 -7.65 12.52 -27.05
CA ALA A 287 -7.99 13.58 -26.07
C ALA A 287 -9.38 14.20 -26.29
N ASP A 288 -9.79 14.39 -27.54
CA ASP A 288 -11.09 14.94 -27.90
C ASP A 288 -12.26 13.99 -27.60
N ASP A 289 -12.01 12.69 -27.45
CA ASP A 289 -13.02 11.66 -27.19
C ASP A 289 -13.21 11.35 -25.69
N PHE A 290 -12.31 11.84 -24.83
CA PHE A 290 -12.31 11.51 -23.40
C PHE A 290 -13.64 11.76 -22.72
N ASP A 291 -14.23 12.94 -22.90
CA ASP A 291 -15.50 13.29 -22.24
C ASP A 291 -16.65 12.36 -22.66
N ALA A 292 -16.72 12.00 -23.95
CA ALA A 292 -17.73 11.05 -24.43
C ALA A 292 -17.52 9.64 -23.85
N LYS A 293 -16.27 9.19 -23.74
CA LYS A 293 -15.92 7.91 -23.13
C LYS A 293 -16.21 7.89 -21.62
N TRP A 294 -15.97 9.00 -20.94
CA TRP A 294 -16.31 9.13 -19.52
C TRP A 294 -17.83 9.07 -19.30
N ASP A 295 -18.61 9.77 -20.10
CA ASP A 295 -20.08 9.74 -20.02
C ASP A 295 -20.64 8.36 -20.32
N GLU A 296 -20.08 7.64 -21.30
CA GLU A 296 -20.40 6.23 -21.59
C GLU A 296 -20.11 5.33 -20.38
N LEU A 297 -18.94 5.47 -19.74
CA LEU A 297 -18.59 4.74 -18.52
C LEU A 297 -19.60 5.00 -17.39
N GLN A 298 -19.93 6.27 -17.13
CA GLN A 298 -20.89 6.60 -16.08
C GLN A 298 -22.28 6.02 -16.34
N GLN A 299 -22.72 5.98 -17.61
CA GLN A 299 -23.98 5.33 -17.98
C GLN A 299 -23.91 3.81 -17.76
N ASN A 300 -22.83 3.17 -18.18
CA ASN A 300 -22.63 1.73 -18.00
C ASN A 300 -22.59 1.33 -16.51
N LEU A 301 -22.01 2.18 -15.64
CA LEU A 301 -22.04 1.98 -14.18
C LEU A 301 -23.46 2.05 -13.62
N LYS A 302 -24.28 3.02 -14.07
CA LYS A 302 -25.70 3.11 -13.67
C LYS A 302 -26.46 1.86 -14.09
N ASP A 303 -26.27 1.42 -15.33
CA ASP A 303 -26.93 0.23 -15.88
C ASP A 303 -26.48 -1.06 -15.15
N ALA A 304 -25.25 -1.11 -14.65
CA ALA A 304 -24.74 -2.20 -13.83
C ALA A 304 -25.23 -2.19 -12.37
N GLY A 305 -26.00 -1.17 -11.97
CA GLY A 305 -26.66 -1.11 -10.66
C GLY A 305 -26.00 -0.20 -9.62
N LEU A 306 -25.17 0.77 -10.04
CA LEU A 306 -24.45 1.70 -9.18
C LEU A 306 -25.30 2.28 -8.05
N GLU A 307 -26.44 2.91 -8.39
CA GLU A 307 -27.29 3.56 -7.40
C GLU A 307 -27.89 2.60 -6.38
N LYS A 308 -28.15 1.36 -6.80
CA LYS A 308 -28.63 0.31 -5.89
C LYS A 308 -27.53 -0.14 -4.96
N ALA A 309 -26.32 -0.36 -5.47
CA ALA A 309 -25.15 -0.73 -4.69
C ALA A 309 -24.84 0.32 -3.61
N ASP A 310 -24.81 1.59 -3.96
CA ASP A 310 -24.57 2.70 -3.04
C ASP A 310 -25.61 2.75 -1.91
N ARG A 311 -26.89 2.59 -2.24
CA ARG A 311 -27.97 2.56 -1.24
C ARG A 311 -27.85 1.35 -0.29
N GLU A 312 -27.61 0.16 -0.82
CA GLU A 312 -27.52 -1.06 -0.02
C GLU A 312 -26.27 -1.05 0.87
N MET A 313 -25.13 -0.60 0.37
CA MET A 313 -23.92 -0.42 1.17
C MET A 313 -24.11 0.62 2.27
N THR A 314 -24.77 1.74 1.95
CA THR A 314 -25.10 2.78 2.94
C THR A 314 -26.00 2.21 4.06
N ALA A 315 -26.99 1.41 3.71
CA ALA A 315 -27.88 0.80 4.68
C ALA A 315 -27.14 -0.19 5.60
N LEU A 316 -26.27 -1.03 5.03
CA LEU A 316 -25.44 -1.97 5.79
C LEU A 316 -24.48 -1.23 6.75
N LEU A 317 -23.84 -0.15 6.30
CA LEU A 317 -22.96 0.64 7.16
C LEU A 317 -23.72 1.22 8.35
N ARG A 318 -24.87 1.84 8.11
CA ARG A 318 -25.70 2.45 9.16
C ARG A 318 -26.24 1.42 10.17
N ASP A 319 -26.63 0.25 9.70
CA ASP A 319 -27.05 -0.86 10.56
C ASP A 319 -25.89 -1.35 11.45
N GLU A 320 -24.70 -1.50 10.89
CA GLU A 320 -23.51 -1.91 11.66
C GLU A 320 -23.08 -0.85 12.69
N ILE A 321 -23.14 0.43 12.35
CA ILE A 321 -22.88 1.52 13.31
C ILE A 321 -23.88 1.45 14.46
N SER A 322 -25.17 1.35 14.17
CA SER A 322 -26.24 1.25 15.17
C SER A 322 -26.11 0.04 16.10
N ARG A 323 -25.50 -1.06 15.65
CA ARG A 323 -25.26 -2.25 16.49
C ARG A 323 -24.10 -2.08 17.45
N ARG A 324 -23.21 -1.14 17.19
CA ARG A 324 -22.01 -0.89 18.01
C ARG A 324 -22.17 0.27 19.00
N GLU A 325 -23.16 1.13 18.78
CA GLU A 325 -23.58 2.15 19.74
C GLU A 325 -24.45 1.54 20.86
#